data_250d1e427385abdcb153bd94ace6fa97
#
_entry.id   250d1e427385abdcb153bd94ace6fa97
#
_cell.length_a   1.000
_cell.length_b   1.000
_cell.length_c   1.000
_cell.angle_alpha   90.00
_cell.angle_beta   90.00
_cell.angle_gamma   90.00
#
_symmetry.space_group_name_H-M   'P 1'
#
loop_
_entity.id
_entity.type
_entity.pdbx_description
1 polymer ?
#
loop_
_entity_poly.entity_id
_entity_poly.type
_entity_poly.pdbx_seq_one_letter_code
_entity_poly.pdbx_strand_id
1 'polypeptide(L)'
;MTTKRVVIVGASRGIGKALVENFAKREEFEVIALSRNLEKMQADFGVLSSVKCFEFDLEKDVKNQAEKIFTSIGKVDYLINNAGFLVNKPFEEITSQELQKSYQINLFGVFETVQAIIPFLNPSISHIVNISSMGGFQGSMKFAGLSAYSTSKAALCSFTELFAEEYKNSSIAMNCLCLGSVQTEMLEEAFPGYQAPLNPKEVSEYISDFTINAHKYMKGKIIPLSLTNP
;
A
#
# COMPACT_ATOMS: atom_id res chain seq x y z
N MET A 1 -8.74 5.00 -26.11
CA MET A 1 -7.86 4.17 -25.22
C MET A 1 -8.74 3.60 -24.14
N THR A 2 -8.56 2.35 -23.75
CA THR A 2 -9.30 1.77 -22.60
C THR A 2 -8.77 2.37 -21.31
N THR A 3 -9.66 2.95 -20.50
CA THR A 3 -9.30 3.50 -19.18
C THR A 3 -8.79 2.39 -18.27
N LYS A 4 -7.62 2.58 -17.69
CA LYS A 4 -7.02 1.67 -16.70
C LYS A 4 -7.50 2.02 -15.30
N ARG A 5 -7.67 1.02 -14.45
CA ARG A 5 -8.15 1.23 -13.09
C ARG A 5 -7.06 0.90 -12.07
N VAL A 6 -6.77 1.87 -11.20
CA VAL A 6 -5.86 1.72 -10.08
C VAL A 6 -6.62 1.83 -8.75
N VAL A 7 -6.47 0.83 -7.90
CA VAL A 7 -7.00 0.80 -6.53
C VAL A 7 -5.88 1.18 -5.56
N ILE A 8 -6.13 2.16 -4.68
CA ILE A 8 -5.17 2.62 -3.68
C ILE A 8 -5.77 2.45 -2.29
N VAL A 9 -5.22 1.53 -1.51
CA VAL A 9 -5.62 1.28 -0.11
C VAL A 9 -4.83 2.18 0.83
N GLY A 10 -5.51 2.93 1.69
CA GLY A 10 -4.88 3.93 2.57
C GLY A 10 -4.70 5.29 1.91
N ALA A 11 -5.74 5.77 1.20
CA ALA A 11 -5.70 6.93 0.30
C ALA A 11 -5.92 8.30 0.97
N SER A 12 -6.25 8.38 2.27
CA SER A 12 -6.75 9.63 2.88
C SER A 12 -5.67 10.60 3.38
N ARG A 13 -4.40 10.17 3.47
CA ARG A 13 -3.27 11.01 3.94
C ARG A 13 -1.93 10.51 3.39
N GLY A 14 -0.88 11.30 3.61
CA GLY A 14 0.50 10.92 3.30
C GLY A 14 0.72 10.48 1.87
N ILE A 15 1.46 9.38 1.70
CA ILE A 15 1.81 8.82 0.39
C ILE A 15 0.55 8.41 -0.40
N GLY A 16 -0.44 7.81 0.27
CA GLY A 16 -1.67 7.38 -0.39
C GLY A 16 -2.46 8.53 -1.01
N LYS A 17 -2.58 9.66 -0.30
CA LYS A 17 -3.19 10.89 -0.83
C LYS A 17 -2.41 11.39 -2.05
N ALA A 18 -1.09 11.47 -1.95
CA ALA A 18 -0.24 11.91 -3.05
C ALA A 18 -0.31 10.97 -4.27
N LEU A 19 -0.48 9.67 -4.06
CA LEU A 19 -0.72 8.71 -5.15
C LEU A 19 -2.05 8.97 -5.87
N VAL A 20 -3.14 9.22 -5.13
CA VAL A 20 -4.43 9.59 -5.75
C VAL A 20 -4.27 10.84 -6.60
N GLU A 21 -3.64 11.90 -6.05
CA GLU A 21 -3.38 13.15 -6.77
C GLU A 21 -2.50 12.97 -8.02
N ASN A 22 -1.53 12.06 -7.96
CA ASN A 22 -0.64 11.76 -9.08
C ASN A 22 -1.37 11.01 -10.21
N PHE A 23 -2.10 9.93 -9.87
CA PHE A 23 -2.85 9.16 -10.86
C PHE A 23 -4.03 9.95 -11.45
N ALA A 24 -4.70 10.78 -10.67
CA ALA A 24 -5.84 11.59 -11.14
C ALA A 24 -5.46 12.63 -12.22
N LYS A 25 -4.18 13.00 -12.35
CA LYS A 25 -3.67 13.88 -13.41
C LYS A 25 -3.45 13.16 -14.74
N ARG A 26 -3.53 11.83 -14.76
CA ARG A 26 -3.28 10.99 -15.95
C ARG A 26 -4.63 10.57 -16.53
N GLU A 27 -5.00 11.11 -17.69
CA GLU A 27 -6.31 10.92 -18.31
C GLU A 27 -6.68 9.46 -18.58
N GLU A 28 -5.67 8.59 -18.71
CA GLU A 28 -5.87 7.16 -18.94
C GLU A 28 -6.25 6.36 -17.69
N PHE A 29 -6.33 6.99 -16.49
CA PHE A 29 -6.65 6.30 -15.24
C PHE A 29 -7.98 6.68 -14.62
N GLU A 30 -8.69 5.67 -14.11
CA GLU A 30 -9.72 5.79 -13.08
C GLU A 30 -9.11 5.35 -11.74
N VAL A 31 -9.19 6.21 -10.72
CA VAL A 31 -8.61 5.96 -9.39
C VAL A 31 -9.70 5.53 -8.42
N ILE A 32 -9.50 4.42 -7.76
CA ILE A 32 -10.36 3.93 -6.69
C ILE A 32 -9.62 4.15 -5.37
N ALA A 33 -10.04 5.17 -4.65
CA ALA A 33 -9.44 5.58 -3.38
C ALA A 33 -10.15 4.91 -2.21
N LEU A 34 -9.43 4.10 -1.44
CA LEU A 34 -9.96 3.33 -0.32
C LEU A 34 -9.34 3.79 1.01
N SER A 35 -10.18 4.16 1.99
CA SER A 35 -9.75 4.51 3.34
C SER A 35 -10.93 4.49 4.32
N ARG A 36 -10.65 4.39 5.61
CA ARG A 36 -11.64 4.52 6.68
C ARG A 36 -12.32 5.89 6.74
N ASN A 37 -11.62 6.94 6.33
CA ASN A 37 -12.14 8.31 6.37
C ASN A 37 -12.67 8.72 4.99
N LEU A 38 -13.88 8.25 4.68
CA LEU A 38 -14.56 8.57 3.42
C LEU A 38 -14.84 10.06 3.27
N GLU A 39 -15.30 10.73 4.33
CA GLU A 39 -15.62 12.17 4.30
C GLU A 39 -14.41 13.00 3.90
N LYS A 40 -13.23 12.71 4.48
CA LYS A 40 -11.98 13.38 4.12
C LYS A 40 -11.61 13.14 2.65
N MET A 41 -11.74 11.92 2.16
CA MET A 41 -11.46 11.63 0.75
C MET A 41 -12.44 12.33 -0.19
N GLN A 42 -13.71 12.39 0.17
CA GLN A 42 -14.71 13.13 -0.61
C GLN A 42 -14.45 14.63 -0.63
N ALA A 43 -14.03 15.22 0.50
CA ALA A 43 -13.62 16.62 0.56
C ALA A 43 -12.38 16.90 -0.30
N ASP A 44 -11.38 16.00 -0.27
CA ASP A 44 -10.12 16.18 -1.01
C ASP A 44 -10.28 15.89 -2.52
N PHE A 45 -11.09 14.90 -2.90
CA PHE A 45 -11.12 14.34 -4.26
C PHE A 45 -12.50 14.32 -4.93
N GLY A 46 -13.58 14.64 -4.23
CA GLY A 46 -14.95 14.48 -4.73
C GLY A 46 -15.28 15.32 -5.97
N VAL A 47 -14.50 16.34 -6.27
CA VAL A 47 -14.62 17.16 -7.50
C VAL A 47 -13.89 16.55 -8.71
N LEU A 48 -13.08 15.52 -8.51
CA LEU A 48 -12.30 14.87 -9.57
C LEU A 48 -13.12 13.72 -10.17
N SER A 49 -13.61 13.87 -11.38
CA SER A 49 -14.43 12.85 -12.06
C SER A 49 -13.73 11.52 -12.29
N SER A 50 -12.37 11.53 -12.30
CA SER A 50 -11.54 10.33 -12.45
C SER A 50 -11.34 9.57 -11.12
N VAL A 51 -11.82 10.09 -9.97
CA VAL A 51 -11.61 9.48 -8.65
C VAL A 51 -12.93 9.04 -8.04
N LYS A 52 -12.98 7.78 -7.60
CA LYS A 52 -14.09 7.22 -6.82
C LYS A 52 -13.59 6.86 -5.42
N CYS A 53 -14.26 7.36 -4.39
CA CYS A 53 -13.90 7.14 -3.00
C CYS A 53 -14.86 6.12 -2.36
N PHE A 54 -14.30 5.15 -1.61
CA PHE A 54 -15.06 4.18 -0.84
C PHE A 54 -14.50 4.07 0.58
N GLU A 55 -15.40 3.89 1.54
CA GLU A 55 -14.99 3.51 2.89
C GLU A 55 -14.43 2.09 2.87
N PHE A 56 -13.27 1.91 3.52
CA PHE A 56 -12.60 0.62 3.60
C PHE A 56 -11.75 0.53 4.87
N ASP A 57 -12.10 -0.39 5.75
CA ASP A 57 -11.43 -0.58 7.05
C ASP A 57 -10.76 -1.95 7.12
N LEU A 58 -9.42 -1.96 7.15
CA LEU A 58 -8.62 -3.19 7.26
C LEU A 58 -8.74 -3.90 8.63
N GLU A 59 -9.45 -3.31 9.58
CA GLU A 59 -9.73 -3.91 10.89
C GLU A 59 -11.11 -4.60 10.95
N LYS A 60 -11.94 -4.48 9.88
CA LYS A 60 -13.34 -4.96 9.92
C LYS A 60 -13.72 -5.67 8.62
N ASP A 61 -14.03 -6.97 8.71
CA ASP A 61 -14.66 -7.73 7.61
C ASP A 61 -14.16 -7.35 6.21
N VAL A 62 -12.84 -7.34 6.07
CA VAL A 62 -12.12 -6.84 4.88
C VAL A 62 -12.62 -7.52 3.61
N LYS A 63 -12.82 -8.83 3.66
CA LYS A 63 -13.23 -9.61 2.50
C LYS A 63 -14.57 -9.14 1.94
N ASN A 64 -15.60 -9.00 2.79
CA ASN A 64 -16.93 -8.57 2.33
C ASN A 64 -16.94 -7.12 1.83
N GLN A 65 -16.19 -6.21 2.50
CA GLN A 65 -16.03 -4.84 2.00
C GLN A 65 -15.37 -4.83 0.61
N ALA A 66 -14.27 -5.55 0.45
CA ALA A 66 -13.51 -5.65 -0.79
C ALA A 66 -14.36 -6.25 -1.91
N GLU A 67 -15.05 -7.38 -1.68
CA GLU A 67 -15.89 -8.01 -2.67
C GLU A 67 -17.03 -7.09 -3.15
N LYS A 68 -17.69 -6.35 -2.27
CA LYS A 68 -18.73 -5.37 -2.63
C LYS A 68 -18.16 -4.26 -3.52
N ILE A 69 -17.01 -3.69 -3.14
CA ILE A 69 -16.36 -2.62 -3.90
C ILE A 69 -15.95 -3.15 -5.27
N PHE A 70 -15.20 -4.25 -5.33
CA PHE A 70 -14.68 -4.78 -6.59
C PHE A 70 -15.79 -5.26 -7.53
N THR A 71 -16.87 -5.82 -7.00
CA THR A 71 -18.06 -6.14 -7.81
C THR A 71 -18.65 -4.87 -8.44
N SER A 72 -18.70 -3.76 -7.71
CA SER A 72 -19.27 -2.51 -8.21
C SER A 72 -18.42 -1.79 -9.25
N ILE A 73 -17.10 -1.93 -9.17
CA ILE A 73 -16.16 -1.25 -10.08
C ILE A 73 -15.74 -2.13 -11.26
N GLY A 74 -15.82 -3.46 -11.14
CA GLY A 74 -15.39 -4.40 -12.19
C GLY A 74 -13.88 -4.57 -12.28
N LYS A 75 -13.34 -4.73 -13.49
CA LYS A 75 -11.91 -5.05 -13.73
C LYS A 75 -10.96 -4.00 -13.17
N VAL A 76 -9.84 -4.48 -12.61
CA VAL A 76 -8.76 -3.69 -12.01
C VAL A 76 -7.43 -4.06 -12.66
N ASP A 77 -6.64 -3.04 -13.01
CA ASP A 77 -5.31 -3.23 -13.60
C ASP A 77 -4.21 -3.16 -12.53
N TYR A 78 -4.36 -2.29 -11.53
CA TYR A 78 -3.34 -2.04 -10.52
C TYR A 78 -3.94 -1.95 -9.12
N LEU A 79 -3.28 -2.59 -8.15
CA LEU A 79 -3.57 -2.46 -6.72
C LEU A 79 -2.32 -1.96 -5.99
N ILE A 80 -2.47 -0.90 -5.20
CA ILE A 80 -1.43 -0.40 -4.31
C ILE A 80 -1.89 -0.56 -2.86
N ASN A 81 -1.28 -1.48 -2.13
CA ASN A 81 -1.49 -1.68 -0.70
C ASN A 81 -0.56 -0.74 0.07
N ASN A 82 -1.02 0.49 0.32
CA ASN A 82 -0.24 1.53 0.98
C ASN A 82 -0.63 1.73 2.45
N ALA A 83 -1.82 1.32 2.87
CA ALA A 83 -2.24 1.45 4.27
C ALA A 83 -1.21 0.84 5.23
N GLY A 84 -1.05 1.47 6.38
CA GLY A 84 -0.17 0.98 7.42
C GLY A 84 -0.53 1.52 8.80
N PHE A 85 -0.07 0.79 9.82
CA PHE A 85 -0.16 1.18 11.22
C PHE A 85 1.22 0.98 11.86
N LEU A 86 1.73 2.03 12.51
CA LEU A 86 3.04 2.04 13.12
C LEU A 86 2.91 2.19 14.64
N VAL A 87 3.59 1.32 15.38
CA VAL A 87 3.80 1.41 16.84
C VAL A 87 5.28 1.66 17.06
N ASN A 88 5.61 2.72 17.80
CA ASN A 88 6.94 3.03 18.28
C ASN A 88 6.94 3.04 19.81
N LYS A 89 7.36 1.93 20.42
CA LYS A 89 7.42 1.72 21.87
C LYS A 89 8.54 0.75 22.23
N PRO A 90 9.10 0.83 23.45
CA PRO A 90 9.94 -0.24 24.00
C PRO A 90 9.27 -1.61 23.87
N PHE A 91 10.05 -2.64 23.60
CA PHE A 91 9.52 -3.99 23.31
C PHE A 91 8.58 -4.49 24.42
N GLU A 92 8.94 -4.31 25.67
CA GLU A 92 8.19 -4.73 26.85
C GLU A 92 6.89 -3.96 27.07
N GLU A 93 6.71 -2.80 26.44
CA GLU A 93 5.53 -1.97 26.54
C GLU A 93 4.52 -2.18 25.40
N ILE A 94 4.91 -2.96 24.37
CA ILE A 94 4.01 -3.27 23.27
C ILE A 94 2.89 -4.19 23.76
N THR A 95 1.67 -3.71 23.72
CA THR A 95 0.51 -4.51 24.12
C THR A 95 0.15 -5.55 23.05
N SER A 96 -0.52 -6.64 23.47
CA SER A 96 -1.06 -7.63 22.53
C SER A 96 -2.03 -7.01 21.51
N GLN A 97 -2.79 -6.00 21.91
CA GLN A 97 -3.71 -5.29 21.02
C GLN A 97 -2.95 -4.49 19.94
N GLU A 98 -1.89 -3.78 20.30
CA GLU A 98 -1.05 -3.05 19.35
C GLU A 98 -0.33 -3.99 18.38
N LEU A 99 0.16 -5.13 18.87
CA LEU A 99 0.75 -6.16 18.04
C LEU A 99 -0.28 -6.72 17.05
N GLN A 100 -1.45 -7.12 17.53
CA GLN A 100 -2.53 -7.64 16.68
C GLN A 100 -2.96 -6.61 15.63
N LYS A 101 -3.13 -5.34 16.04
CA LYS A 101 -3.50 -4.26 15.13
C LYS A 101 -2.43 -4.01 14.04
N SER A 102 -1.14 -4.06 14.41
CA SER A 102 -0.05 -3.96 13.44
C SER A 102 -0.13 -5.06 12.38
N TYR A 103 -0.33 -6.31 12.79
CA TYR A 103 -0.46 -7.42 11.86
C TYR A 103 -1.77 -7.38 11.08
N GLN A 104 -2.87 -6.98 11.72
CA GLN A 104 -4.17 -6.87 11.05
C GLN A 104 -4.11 -5.87 9.91
N ILE A 105 -3.59 -4.66 10.13
CA ILE A 105 -3.56 -3.62 9.11
C ILE A 105 -2.44 -3.85 8.08
N ASN A 106 -1.24 -4.23 8.55
CA ASN A 106 -0.06 -4.29 7.69
C ASN A 106 0.06 -5.60 6.89
N LEU A 107 -0.65 -6.66 7.31
CA LEU A 107 -0.54 -7.98 6.69
C LEU A 107 -1.91 -8.65 6.43
N PHE A 108 -2.71 -8.95 7.47
CA PHE A 108 -3.91 -9.78 7.29
C PHE A 108 -4.93 -9.09 6.39
N GLY A 109 -5.20 -7.81 6.62
CA GLY A 109 -6.10 -7.02 5.77
C GLY A 109 -5.59 -6.88 4.33
N VAL A 110 -4.27 -6.81 4.12
CA VAL A 110 -3.67 -6.86 2.78
C VAL A 110 -3.91 -8.22 2.13
N PHE A 111 -3.70 -9.30 2.88
CA PHE A 111 -3.93 -10.67 2.41
C PHE A 111 -5.38 -10.87 1.95
N GLU A 112 -6.35 -10.50 2.78
CA GLU A 112 -7.78 -10.60 2.48
C GLU A 112 -8.18 -9.69 1.29
N THR A 113 -7.62 -8.49 1.18
CA THR A 113 -7.82 -7.59 0.03
C THR A 113 -7.33 -8.22 -1.26
N VAL A 114 -6.14 -8.84 -1.24
CA VAL A 114 -5.57 -9.54 -2.39
C VAL A 114 -6.43 -10.74 -2.78
N GLN A 115 -6.87 -11.56 -1.81
CA GLN A 115 -7.76 -12.69 -2.10
C GLN A 115 -9.06 -12.23 -2.77
N ALA A 116 -9.65 -11.15 -2.29
CA ALA A 116 -10.91 -10.62 -2.82
C ALA A 116 -10.77 -9.99 -4.22
N ILE A 117 -9.61 -9.39 -4.55
CA ILE A 117 -9.43 -8.72 -5.85
C ILE A 117 -9.05 -9.67 -6.99
N ILE A 118 -8.46 -10.84 -6.72
CA ILE A 118 -8.00 -11.78 -7.75
C ILE A 118 -9.03 -12.02 -8.88
N PRO A 119 -10.32 -12.27 -8.61
CA PRO A 119 -11.32 -12.49 -9.67
C PRO A 119 -11.57 -11.28 -10.57
N PHE A 120 -11.19 -10.09 -10.10
CA PHE A 120 -11.40 -8.82 -10.79
C PHE A 120 -10.14 -8.29 -11.48
N LEU A 121 -9.00 -8.93 -11.29
CA LEU A 121 -7.76 -8.52 -11.94
C LEU A 121 -7.83 -8.68 -13.46
N ASN A 122 -7.27 -7.72 -14.19
CA ASN A 122 -7.21 -7.78 -15.64
C ASN A 122 -6.38 -9.00 -16.09
N PRO A 123 -6.94 -9.93 -16.89
CA PRO A 123 -6.24 -11.15 -17.28
C PRO A 123 -5.05 -10.91 -18.20
N SER A 124 -4.93 -9.73 -18.81
CA SER A 124 -3.82 -9.41 -19.71
C SER A 124 -2.64 -8.79 -18.97
N ILE A 125 -2.91 -7.91 -18.02
CA ILE A 125 -1.89 -7.19 -17.25
C ILE A 125 -2.47 -6.83 -15.89
N SER A 126 -1.86 -7.30 -14.81
CA SER A 126 -2.19 -6.86 -13.45
C SER A 126 -0.93 -6.74 -12.62
N HIS A 127 -0.85 -5.66 -11.85
CA HIS A 127 0.27 -5.45 -10.93
C HIS A 127 -0.22 -5.04 -9.54
N ILE A 128 0.18 -5.81 -8.55
CA ILE A 128 -0.04 -5.54 -7.13
C ILE A 128 1.27 -5.00 -6.55
N VAL A 129 1.23 -3.81 -5.96
CA VAL A 129 2.38 -3.18 -5.29
C VAL A 129 2.09 -3.08 -3.81
N ASN A 130 2.89 -3.77 -3.01
CA ASN A 130 2.84 -3.69 -1.56
C ASN A 130 3.83 -2.64 -1.06
N ILE A 131 3.38 -1.73 -0.20
CA ILE A 131 4.24 -0.74 0.44
C ILE A 131 4.68 -1.27 1.81
N SER A 132 5.93 -1.68 1.87
CA SER A 132 6.62 -2.09 3.08
C SER A 132 7.53 -0.96 3.60
N SER A 133 8.49 -1.30 4.43
CA SER A 133 9.43 -0.38 5.05
C SER A 133 10.83 -0.98 5.05
N MET A 134 11.83 -0.14 5.07
CA MET A 134 13.21 -0.56 5.32
C MET A 134 13.33 -1.33 6.64
N GLY A 135 12.52 -1.01 7.66
CA GLY A 135 12.45 -1.82 8.89
C GLY A 135 12.06 -3.29 8.67
N GLY A 136 11.27 -3.58 7.62
CA GLY A 136 10.91 -4.94 7.20
C GLY A 136 11.87 -5.59 6.21
N PHE A 137 12.75 -4.82 5.57
CA PHE A 137 13.70 -5.34 4.59
C PHE A 137 14.81 -6.15 5.27
N GLN A 138 15.09 -7.36 4.76
CA GLN A 138 16.16 -8.20 5.30
C GLN A 138 17.52 -7.59 5.01
N GLY A 139 18.40 -7.58 6.01
CA GLY A 139 19.75 -7.00 5.91
C GLY A 139 19.82 -5.49 6.15
N SER A 140 18.67 -4.80 6.32
CA SER A 140 18.66 -3.39 6.72
C SER A 140 18.97 -3.22 8.20
N MET A 141 19.41 -2.01 8.56
CA MET A 141 19.51 -1.59 9.96
C MET A 141 18.14 -1.66 10.64
N LYS A 142 18.09 -2.10 11.89
CA LYS A 142 16.87 -2.17 12.69
C LYS A 142 16.84 -1.06 13.72
N PHE A 143 15.64 -0.56 14.01
CA PHE A 143 15.42 0.54 14.93
C PHE A 143 14.70 0.05 16.17
N ALA A 144 15.19 0.41 17.35
CA ALA A 144 14.51 0.14 18.61
C ALA A 144 13.10 0.77 18.58
N GLY A 145 12.16 0.15 19.27
CA GLY A 145 10.77 0.60 19.35
C GLY A 145 9.87 0.13 18.19
N LEU A 146 10.40 -0.39 17.10
CA LEU A 146 9.65 -0.76 15.90
C LEU A 146 9.37 -2.27 15.75
N SER A 147 9.45 -3.05 16.82
CA SER A 147 9.36 -4.52 16.74
C SER A 147 8.07 -4.99 16.07
N ALA A 148 6.89 -4.52 16.52
CA ALA A 148 5.61 -4.92 15.95
C ALA A 148 5.46 -4.45 14.48
N TYR A 149 5.85 -3.22 14.20
CA TYR A 149 5.78 -2.64 12.86
C TYR A 149 6.71 -3.36 11.88
N SER A 150 8.00 -3.45 12.22
CA SER A 150 9.02 -4.01 11.33
C SER A 150 8.78 -5.49 11.03
N THR A 151 8.35 -6.28 12.02
CA THR A 151 8.03 -7.70 11.80
C THR A 151 6.80 -7.88 10.92
N SER A 152 5.74 -7.07 11.08
CA SER A 152 4.58 -7.11 10.19
C SER A 152 4.94 -6.70 8.74
N LYS A 153 5.83 -5.72 8.56
CA LYS A 153 6.32 -5.30 7.23
C LYS A 153 7.29 -6.32 6.61
N ALA A 154 8.06 -7.07 7.42
CA ALA A 154 8.86 -8.18 6.94
C ALA A 154 7.98 -9.36 6.46
N ALA A 155 6.90 -9.65 7.18
CA ALA A 155 5.94 -10.67 6.76
C ALA A 155 5.26 -10.28 5.43
N LEU A 156 4.99 -8.99 5.19
CA LEU A 156 4.47 -8.50 3.90
C LEU A 156 5.47 -8.70 2.74
N CYS A 157 6.78 -8.57 3.00
CA CYS A 157 7.81 -8.92 2.01
C CYS A 157 7.75 -10.40 1.66
N SER A 158 7.75 -11.29 2.66
CA SER A 158 7.67 -12.73 2.45
C SER A 158 6.38 -13.14 1.73
N PHE A 159 5.24 -12.54 2.10
CA PHE A 159 3.97 -12.75 1.37
C PHE A 159 4.10 -12.40 -0.11
N THR A 160 4.77 -11.30 -0.44
CA THR A 160 4.99 -10.88 -1.84
C THR A 160 5.74 -11.94 -2.65
N GLU A 161 6.80 -12.52 -2.08
CA GLU A 161 7.60 -13.55 -2.73
C GLU A 161 6.82 -14.85 -2.94
N LEU A 162 6.10 -15.31 -1.89
CA LEU A 162 5.28 -16.52 -1.94
C LEU A 162 4.14 -16.39 -2.94
N PHE A 163 3.43 -15.25 -2.93
CA PHE A 163 2.37 -14.99 -3.91
C PHE A 163 2.91 -15.03 -5.35
N ALA A 164 4.07 -14.43 -5.59
CA ALA A 164 4.66 -14.41 -6.92
C ALA A 164 5.07 -15.83 -7.40
N GLU A 165 5.50 -16.72 -6.49
CA GLU A 165 5.79 -18.10 -6.84
C GLU A 165 4.50 -18.88 -7.16
N GLU A 166 3.45 -18.72 -6.36
CA GLU A 166 2.14 -19.36 -6.61
C GLU A 166 1.53 -18.92 -7.96
N TYR A 167 1.68 -17.63 -8.30
CA TYR A 167 1.13 -17.03 -9.52
C TYR A 167 2.15 -16.86 -10.65
N LYS A 168 3.28 -17.58 -10.61
CA LYS A 168 4.38 -17.41 -11.59
C LYS A 168 3.96 -17.62 -13.04
N ASN A 169 3.00 -18.49 -13.30
CA ASN A 169 2.50 -18.82 -14.63
C ASN A 169 1.28 -17.97 -15.04
N SER A 170 0.89 -16.98 -14.24
CA SER A 170 -0.21 -16.06 -14.54
C SER A 170 0.29 -14.71 -15.06
N SER A 171 -0.63 -13.87 -15.54
CA SER A 171 -0.35 -12.46 -15.90
C SER A 171 -0.25 -11.54 -14.68
N ILE A 172 -0.53 -12.04 -13.47
CA ILE A 172 -0.51 -11.24 -12.24
C ILE A 172 0.93 -11.10 -11.76
N ALA A 173 1.40 -9.87 -11.60
CA ALA A 173 2.66 -9.56 -10.93
C ALA A 173 2.38 -8.99 -9.53
N MET A 174 3.20 -9.36 -8.55
CA MET A 174 3.23 -8.71 -7.24
C MET A 174 4.67 -8.34 -6.93
N ASN A 175 4.90 -7.10 -6.49
CA ASN A 175 6.19 -6.63 -6.02
C ASN A 175 6.02 -5.78 -4.76
N CYS A 176 7.09 -5.59 -4.00
CA CYS A 176 7.09 -4.84 -2.76
C CYS A 176 8.14 -3.74 -2.77
N LEU A 177 7.75 -2.53 -2.38
CA LEU A 177 8.64 -1.40 -2.17
C LEU A 177 8.86 -1.21 -0.67
N CYS A 178 10.12 -1.33 -0.22
CA CYS A 178 10.53 -1.10 1.16
C CYS A 178 11.03 0.34 1.30
N LEU A 179 10.14 1.22 1.78
CA LEU A 179 10.44 2.64 1.86
C LEU A 179 11.31 2.97 3.06
N GLY A 180 12.27 3.87 2.87
CA GLY A 180 12.91 4.62 3.93
C GLY A 180 11.96 5.65 4.55
N SER A 181 12.49 6.62 5.29
CA SER A 181 11.68 7.68 5.90
C SER A 181 11.13 8.65 4.85
N VAL A 182 9.82 8.89 4.92
CA VAL A 182 9.08 9.85 4.10
C VAL A 182 8.29 10.76 5.02
N GLN A 183 8.35 12.07 4.84
CA GLN A 183 7.71 13.06 5.70
C GLN A 183 6.19 12.98 5.59
N THR A 184 5.59 12.17 6.43
CA THR A 184 4.16 11.90 6.52
C THR A 184 3.66 12.16 7.93
N GLU A 185 2.34 12.32 8.08
CA GLU A 185 1.70 12.43 9.39
C GLU A 185 1.99 11.19 10.28
N MET A 186 2.06 10.00 9.69
CA MET A 186 2.41 8.78 10.43
C MET A 186 3.83 8.82 10.98
N LEU A 187 4.78 9.37 10.22
CA LEU A 187 6.16 9.51 10.67
C LEU A 187 6.26 10.55 11.78
N GLU A 188 5.60 11.69 11.63
CA GLU A 188 5.60 12.75 12.64
C GLU A 188 4.94 12.30 13.95
N GLU A 189 3.84 11.53 13.86
CA GLU A 189 3.17 10.91 15.03
C GLU A 189 4.11 9.95 15.78
N ALA A 190 4.94 9.18 15.04
CA ALA A 190 5.83 8.17 15.61
C ALA A 190 7.19 8.72 16.06
N PHE A 191 7.67 9.78 15.42
CA PHE A 191 8.96 10.41 15.65
C PHE A 191 8.86 11.94 15.60
N PRO A 192 8.24 12.57 16.61
CA PRO A 192 8.02 14.01 16.63
C PRO A 192 9.31 14.81 16.41
N GLY A 193 9.28 15.75 15.46
CA GLY A 193 10.42 16.61 15.14
C GLY A 193 11.49 15.99 14.23
N TYR A 194 11.37 14.72 13.84
CA TYR A 194 12.28 14.14 12.85
C TYR A 194 11.94 14.67 11.45
N GLN A 195 12.97 15.06 10.71
CA GLN A 195 12.83 15.55 9.33
C GLN A 195 13.28 14.45 8.35
N ALA A 196 12.33 13.92 7.58
CA ALA A 196 12.64 12.94 6.56
C ALA A 196 13.21 13.60 5.28
N PRO A 197 14.12 12.90 4.57
CA PRO A 197 14.75 13.46 3.37
C PRO A 197 13.81 13.49 2.16
N LEU A 198 12.73 12.72 2.16
CA LEU A 198 11.76 12.64 1.07
C LEU A 198 10.38 13.09 1.53
N ASN A 199 9.62 13.69 0.63
CA ASN A 199 8.21 14.02 0.86
C ASN A 199 7.26 13.05 0.11
N PRO A 200 5.96 13.00 0.50
CA PRO A 200 4.97 12.11 -0.12
C PRO A 200 4.82 12.29 -1.63
N LYS A 201 4.95 13.53 -2.14
CA LYS A 201 4.78 13.82 -3.57
C LYS A 201 5.89 13.18 -4.40
N GLU A 202 7.15 13.38 -4.01
CA GLU A 202 8.32 12.79 -4.70
C GLU A 202 8.22 11.26 -4.74
N VAL A 203 7.90 10.65 -3.58
CA VAL A 203 7.80 9.20 -3.48
C VAL A 203 6.60 8.67 -4.28
N SER A 204 5.48 9.40 -4.34
CA SER A 204 4.30 9.01 -5.12
C SER A 204 4.58 8.98 -6.61
N GLU A 205 5.41 9.87 -7.13
CA GLU A 205 5.82 9.88 -8.55
C GLU A 205 6.54 8.57 -8.89
N TYR A 206 7.54 8.19 -8.09
CA TYR A 206 8.26 6.93 -8.27
C TYR A 206 7.34 5.70 -8.14
N ILE A 207 6.50 5.64 -7.09
CA ILE A 207 5.59 4.51 -6.87
C ILE A 207 4.61 4.37 -8.04
N SER A 208 4.09 5.48 -8.58
CA SER A 208 3.18 5.46 -9.71
C SER A 208 3.84 4.89 -10.95
N ASP A 209 5.05 5.35 -11.28
CA ASP A 209 5.80 4.85 -12.44
C ASP A 209 6.23 3.39 -12.26
N PHE A 210 6.64 3.00 -11.06
CA PHE A 210 6.90 1.61 -10.71
C PHE A 210 5.66 0.74 -10.91
N THR A 211 4.51 1.19 -10.42
CA THR A 211 3.23 0.46 -10.54
C THR A 211 2.87 0.21 -12.01
N ILE A 212 3.06 1.19 -12.87
CA ILE A 212 2.71 1.13 -14.29
C ILE A 212 3.69 0.26 -15.09
N ASN A 213 4.97 0.22 -14.72
CA ASN A 213 6.02 -0.31 -15.58
C ASN A 213 6.75 -1.55 -15.06
N ALA A 214 6.92 -1.69 -13.74
CA ALA A 214 7.82 -2.71 -13.17
C ALA A 214 7.36 -4.15 -13.43
N HIS A 215 6.05 -4.40 -13.53
CA HIS A 215 5.49 -5.72 -13.82
C HIS A 215 6.01 -6.34 -15.14
N LYS A 216 6.49 -5.52 -16.07
CA LYS A 216 7.08 -5.95 -17.35
C LYS A 216 8.43 -6.67 -17.16
N TYR A 217 9.12 -6.39 -16.07
CA TYR A 217 10.49 -6.82 -15.81
C TYR A 217 10.67 -7.55 -14.48
N MET A 218 9.72 -7.39 -13.56
CA MET A 218 9.85 -7.82 -12.18
C MET A 218 8.60 -8.54 -11.69
N LYS A 219 8.78 -9.66 -11.01
CA LYS A 219 7.75 -10.42 -10.32
C LYS A 219 8.35 -10.99 -9.03
N GLY A 220 7.69 -10.79 -7.89
CA GLY A 220 8.15 -11.22 -6.57
C GLY A 220 9.38 -10.48 -6.05
N LYS A 221 9.62 -9.23 -6.51
CA LYS A 221 10.80 -8.48 -6.09
C LYS A 221 10.51 -7.58 -4.89
N ILE A 222 11.46 -7.58 -3.95
CA ILE A 222 11.48 -6.71 -2.79
C ILE A 222 12.53 -5.64 -3.05
N ILE A 223 12.09 -4.39 -3.24
CA ILE A 223 12.94 -3.29 -3.68
C ILE A 223 13.09 -2.27 -2.56
N PRO A 224 14.31 -2.07 -2.02
CA PRO A 224 14.58 -0.99 -1.08
C PRO A 224 14.56 0.36 -1.81
N LEU A 225 13.87 1.34 -1.22
CA LEU A 225 13.79 2.72 -1.71
C LEU A 225 14.14 3.68 -0.57
N SER A 226 15.40 4.04 -0.47
CA SER A 226 15.94 4.95 0.56
C SER A 226 17.11 5.75 0.03
N LEU A 227 17.23 7.02 0.42
CA LEU A 227 18.38 7.87 0.10
C LEU A 227 19.58 7.61 1.02
N THR A 228 19.36 6.98 2.15
CA THR A 228 20.41 6.62 3.09
C THR A 228 20.47 5.10 3.21
N ASN A 229 21.67 4.55 3.36
CA ASN A 229 21.79 3.14 3.73
C ASN A 229 21.26 2.99 5.16
N PRO A 230 20.19 2.22 5.33
CA PRO A 230 19.70 1.90 6.65
C PRO A 230 20.60 0.88 7.33
#